data_67db1c9b0e34ccda283b2f5a56248d32
#
_entry.id   67db1c9b0e34ccda283b2f5a56248d32
#
_cell.length_a   1.000
_cell.length_b   1.000
_cell.length_c   1.000
_cell.angle_alpha   90.00
_cell.angle_beta   90.00
_cell.angle_gamma   90.00
#
_symmetry.space_group_name_H-M   'P 1'
#
loop_
_entity.id
_entity.type
_entity.pdbx_description
1 polymer ?
#
loop_
_entity_poly.entity_id
_entity_poly.type
_entity_poly.pdbx_seq_one_letter_code
_entity_poly.pdbx_strand_id
1 'polypeptide(L)'
;MIEHVEHDEVVELIRRDLDPDEYDAIRELWKKHSIAEDERDLPGLISTLTDDCVYELAQSGHRWDGHEGAARFYTELLTAFPDIHFDLTDIVIGPQGVCEEARVTGTHKARWLDAEPTNEFLTWRVVIFFPWDRERRLFKGEKVYVDADFLNQSTMRAATSSPASS
;
A
#
# COMPACT_ATOMS: atom_id res chain seq x y z
N MET A 1 -10.08 12.89 -4.29
CA MET A 1 -10.28 13.20 -5.73
C MET A 1 -9.12 12.51 -6.45
N ILE A 2 -9.40 11.50 -7.26
CA ILE A 2 -8.38 10.89 -8.12
C ILE A 2 -7.95 11.99 -9.07
N GLU A 3 -6.69 12.45 -8.99
CA GLU A 3 -6.15 13.33 -10.02
C GLU A 3 -6.35 12.65 -11.36
N HIS A 4 -7.10 13.28 -12.24
CA HIS A 4 -7.25 12.82 -13.61
C HIS A 4 -5.88 12.95 -14.26
N VAL A 5 -5.23 11.80 -14.51
CA VAL A 5 -4.04 11.79 -15.36
C VAL A 5 -4.49 12.28 -16.72
N GLU A 6 -3.92 13.39 -17.19
CA GLU A 6 -4.24 13.93 -18.50
C GLU A 6 -3.98 12.88 -19.58
N HIS A 7 -4.81 12.87 -20.62
CA HIS A 7 -4.71 11.85 -21.69
C HIS A 7 -3.30 11.76 -22.28
N ASP A 8 -2.64 12.90 -22.43
CA ASP A 8 -1.28 12.97 -22.98
C ASP A 8 -0.24 12.30 -22.05
N GLU A 9 -0.41 12.41 -20.74
CA GLU A 9 0.44 11.73 -19.76
C GLU A 9 0.28 10.21 -19.84
N VAL A 10 -0.95 9.70 -19.99
CA VAL A 10 -1.20 8.27 -20.20
C VAL A 10 -0.54 7.78 -21.49
N VAL A 11 -0.60 8.57 -22.57
CA VAL A 11 0.05 8.24 -23.85
C VAL A 11 1.57 8.17 -23.68
N GLU A 12 2.17 9.07 -22.94
CA GLU A 12 3.61 9.04 -22.65
C GLU A 12 3.99 7.80 -21.82
N LEU A 13 3.18 7.44 -20.80
CA LEU A 13 3.41 6.22 -20.02
C LEU A 13 3.37 4.95 -20.89
N ILE A 14 2.39 4.86 -21.81
CA ILE A 14 2.26 3.71 -22.73
C ILE A 14 3.46 3.59 -23.68
N ARG A 15 4.05 4.72 -24.08
CA ARG A 15 5.18 4.78 -25.02
C ARG A 15 6.54 4.61 -24.37
N ARG A 16 6.60 4.58 -23.03
CA ARG A 16 7.87 4.48 -22.31
C ARG A 16 8.51 3.11 -22.55
N ASP A 17 9.71 3.13 -23.15
CA ASP A 17 10.51 1.93 -23.36
C ASP A 17 11.07 1.38 -22.05
N LEU A 18 11.17 0.05 -21.98
CA LEU A 18 11.85 -0.65 -20.90
C LEU A 18 13.37 -0.62 -21.14
N ASP A 19 14.09 0.02 -20.23
CA ASP A 19 15.54 -0.03 -20.14
C ASP A 19 15.94 -1.19 -19.20
N PRO A 20 16.80 -2.14 -19.64
CA PRO A 20 17.21 -3.27 -18.81
C PRO A 20 17.85 -2.87 -17.48
N ASP A 21 18.71 -1.84 -17.48
CA ASP A 21 19.39 -1.36 -16.28
C ASP A 21 18.38 -0.71 -15.31
N GLU A 22 17.40 0.00 -15.84
CA GLU A 22 16.32 0.59 -15.06
C GLU A 22 15.39 -0.50 -14.49
N TYR A 23 15.06 -1.52 -15.28
CA TYR A 23 14.28 -2.66 -14.82
C TYR A 23 14.95 -3.37 -13.65
N ASP A 24 16.25 -3.64 -13.76
CA ASP A 24 17.02 -4.27 -12.68
C ASP A 24 17.03 -3.38 -11.42
N ALA A 25 17.18 -2.07 -11.58
CA ALA A 25 17.12 -1.14 -10.45
C ALA A 25 15.76 -1.13 -9.74
N ILE A 26 14.66 -1.11 -10.51
CA ILE A 26 13.30 -1.16 -9.96
C ILE A 26 13.11 -2.47 -9.18
N ARG A 27 13.50 -3.60 -9.79
CA ARG A 27 13.41 -4.93 -9.17
C ARG A 27 14.18 -5.01 -7.85
N GLU A 28 15.44 -4.57 -7.84
CA GLU A 28 16.27 -4.63 -6.64
C GLU A 28 15.76 -3.66 -5.55
N LEU A 29 15.27 -2.49 -5.93
CA LEU A 29 14.68 -1.56 -4.98
C LEU A 29 13.40 -2.13 -4.36
N TRP A 30 12.54 -2.77 -5.18
CA TRP A 30 11.34 -3.42 -4.69
C TRP A 30 11.66 -4.55 -3.70
N LYS A 31 12.66 -5.39 -4.00
CA LYS A 31 13.12 -6.42 -3.05
C LYS A 31 13.59 -5.82 -1.74
N LYS A 32 14.38 -4.73 -1.81
CA LYS A 32 14.85 -4.04 -0.60
C LYS A 32 13.67 -3.51 0.22
N HIS A 33 12.68 -2.92 -0.43
CA HIS A 33 11.47 -2.41 0.19
C HIS A 33 10.68 -3.53 0.88
N SER A 34 10.38 -4.59 0.16
CA SER A 34 9.61 -5.75 0.64
C SER A 34 10.31 -6.46 1.82
N ILE A 35 11.64 -6.65 1.75
CA ILE A 35 12.42 -7.23 2.85
C ILE A 35 12.35 -6.33 4.09
N ALA A 36 12.52 -5.01 3.93
CA ALA A 36 12.45 -4.07 5.05
C ALA A 36 11.06 -4.06 5.70
N GLU A 37 10.00 -4.21 4.90
CA GLU A 37 8.63 -4.36 5.40
C GLU A 37 8.45 -5.64 6.22
N ASP A 38 8.89 -6.78 5.70
CA ASP A 38 8.82 -8.08 6.40
C ASP A 38 9.62 -8.06 7.71
N GLU A 39 10.78 -7.43 7.72
CA GLU A 39 11.65 -7.29 8.89
C GLU A 39 11.19 -6.19 9.87
N ARG A 40 10.16 -5.41 9.53
CA ARG A 40 9.69 -4.25 10.30
C ARG A 40 10.78 -3.15 10.42
N ASP A 41 11.71 -3.12 9.47
CA ASP A 41 12.76 -2.10 9.39
C ASP A 41 12.21 -0.82 8.75
N LEU A 42 11.56 0.01 9.56
CA LEU A 42 10.96 1.26 9.09
C LEU A 42 11.99 2.21 8.45
N PRO A 43 13.20 2.44 9.02
CA PRO A 43 14.22 3.24 8.34
C PRO A 43 14.64 2.66 6.99
N GLY A 44 14.82 1.35 6.89
CA GLY A 44 15.15 0.65 5.65
C GLY A 44 14.08 0.84 4.58
N LEU A 45 12.81 0.71 4.95
CA LEU A 45 11.66 0.93 4.09
C LEU A 45 11.60 2.39 3.60
N ILE A 46 11.69 3.37 4.48
CA ILE A 46 11.68 4.80 4.13
C ILE A 46 12.84 5.16 3.18
N SER A 47 13.99 4.49 3.32
CA SER A 47 15.15 4.72 2.43
C SER A 47 14.90 4.36 0.96
N THR A 48 13.81 3.65 0.64
CA THR A 48 13.43 3.29 -0.73
C THR A 48 12.47 4.29 -1.37
N LEU A 49 12.05 5.31 -0.62
CA LEU A 49 11.03 6.28 -1.02
C LEU A 49 11.63 7.65 -1.31
N THR A 50 11.00 8.37 -2.25
CA THR A 50 11.27 9.80 -2.42
C THR A 50 10.81 10.58 -1.20
N ASP A 51 11.40 11.75 -0.94
CA ASP A 51 11.04 12.63 0.18
C ASP A 51 9.61 13.18 0.11
N ASP A 52 9.09 13.29 -1.12
CA ASP A 52 7.71 13.71 -1.45
C ASP A 52 6.77 12.52 -1.74
N CYS A 53 7.10 11.32 -1.27
CA CYS A 53 6.29 10.13 -1.49
C CYS A 53 4.86 10.28 -0.98
N VAL A 54 3.95 9.52 -1.58
CA VAL A 54 2.54 9.51 -1.20
C VAL A 54 2.07 8.07 -1.02
N TYR A 55 1.50 7.79 0.14
CA TYR A 55 0.73 6.57 0.39
C TYR A 55 -0.76 6.89 0.27
N GLU A 56 -1.50 6.11 -0.47
CA GLU A 56 -2.92 6.34 -0.72
C GLU A 56 -3.71 5.02 -0.67
N LEU A 57 -4.80 5.01 0.09
CA LEU A 57 -5.84 3.99 -0.04
C LEU A 57 -6.87 4.47 -1.06
N ALA A 58 -6.82 3.91 -2.27
CA ALA A 58 -7.55 4.44 -3.42
C ALA A 58 -9.07 4.46 -3.25
N GLN A 59 -9.65 3.46 -2.55
CA GLN A 59 -11.11 3.40 -2.37
C GLN A 59 -11.65 4.45 -1.40
N SER A 60 -10.88 4.79 -0.37
CA SER A 60 -11.33 5.68 0.70
C SER A 60 -10.78 7.09 0.58
N GLY A 61 -9.74 7.27 -0.24
CA GLY A 61 -9.04 8.54 -0.39
C GLY A 61 -8.17 8.94 0.81
N HIS A 62 -7.92 8.01 1.76
CA HIS A 62 -6.97 8.26 2.83
C HIS A 62 -5.57 8.38 2.25
N ARG A 63 -4.83 9.39 2.74
CA ARG A 63 -3.54 9.78 2.18
C ARG A 63 -2.54 10.15 3.27
N TRP A 64 -1.30 9.76 3.06
CA TRP A 64 -0.16 10.07 3.91
C TRP A 64 0.97 10.62 3.04
N ASP A 65 1.43 11.84 3.32
CA ASP A 65 2.40 12.56 2.49
C ASP A 65 3.79 12.56 3.13
N GLY A 66 4.81 12.36 2.30
CA GLY A 66 6.22 12.38 2.65
C GLY A 66 6.66 11.24 3.56
N HIS A 67 7.93 11.28 3.96
CA HIS A 67 8.52 10.25 4.84
C HIS A 67 7.79 10.14 6.19
N GLU A 68 7.37 11.26 6.77
CA GLU A 68 6.60 11.25 8.03
C GLU A 68 5.24 10.58 7.83
N GLY A 69 4.58 10.86 6.71
CA GLY A 69 3.31 10.23 6.35
C GLY A 69 3.47 8.72 6.14
N ALA A 70 4.46 8.28 5.38
CA ALA A 70 4.76 6.87 5.16
C ALA A 70 5.07 6.14 6.47
N ALA A 71 5.90 6.74 7.34
CA ALA A 71 6.21 6.19 8.65
C ALA A 71 4.97 6.05 9.54
N ARG A 72 4.07 7.03 9.49
CA ARG A 72 2.78 6.97 10.21
C ARG A 72 1.88 5.87 9.66
N PHE A 73 1.74 5.75 8.34
CA PHE A 73 0.97 4.68 7.70
C PHE A 73 1.40 3.30 8.19
N TYR A 74 2.70 2.99 8.11
CA TYR A 74 3.22 1.69 8.58
C TYR A 74 3.07 1.49 10.08
N THR A 75 3.30 2.52 10.89
CA THR A 75 3.13 2.43 12.35
C THR A 75 1.68 2.14 12.71
N GLU A 76 0.73 2.81 12.09
CA GLU A 76 -0.71 2.59 12.28
C GLU A 76 -1.12 1.19 11.82
N LEU A 77 -0.66 0.75 10.63
CA LEU A 77 -0.95 -0.57 10.09
C LEU A 77 -0.41 -1.69 10.99
N LEU A 78 0.86 -1.61 11.38
CA LEU A 78 1.51 -2.61 12.23
C LEU A 78 0.97 -2.62 13.67
N THR A 79 0.43 -1.50 14.14
CA THR A 79 -0.27 -1.44 15.42
C THR A 79 -1.65 -2.11 15.32
N ALA A 80 -2.35 -1.86 14.23
CA ALA A 80 -3.68 -2.44 14.01
C ALA A 80 -3.60 -3.96 13.77
N PHE A 81 -2.56 -4.41 13.05
CA PHE A 81 -2.34 -5.81 12.69
C PHE A 81 -0.90 -6.23 13.03
N PRO A 82 -0.58 -6.51 14.32
CA PRO A 82 0.81 -6.81 14.73
C PRO A 82 1.42 -8.04 14.07
N ASP A 83 0.58 -8.99 13.67
CA ASP A 83 0.92 -10.23 12.99
C ASP A 83 0.64 -10.21 11.49
N ILE A 84 0.55 -9.01 10.90
CA ILE A 84 0.28 -8.86 9.46
C ILE A 84 1.33 -9.59 8.62
N HIS A 85 0.85 -10.31 7.62
CA HIS A 85 1.68 -11.04 6.67
C HIS A 85 1.15 -10.86 5.25
N PHE A 86 2.05 -10.55 4.34
CA PHE A 86 1.78 -10.40 2.91
C PHE A 86 2.31 -11.64 2.17
N ASP A 87 1.41 -12.33 1.50
CA ASP A 87 1.71 -13.50 0.67
C ASP A 87 1.53 -13.08 -0.79
N LEU A 88 2.66 -12.75 -1.44
CA LEU A 88 2.67 -12.27 -2.83
C LEU A 88 2.08 -13.32 -3.75
N THR A 89 1.06 -12.94 -4.53
CA THR A 89 0.36 -13.83 -5.47
C THR A 89 0.63 -13.50 -6.92
N ASP A 90 0.92 -12.23 -7.23
CA ASP A 90 1.29 -11.80 -8.58
C ASP A 90 2.12 -10.51 -8.53
N ILE A 91 2.95 -10.29 -9.58
CA ILE A 91 3.78 -9.09 -9.70
C ILE A 91 4.09 -8.77 -11.16
N VAL A 92 3.97 -7.49 -11.49
CA VAL A 92 4.37 -6.93 -12.79
C VAL A 92 5.35 -5.78 -12.55
N ILE A 93 6.49 -5.82 -13.24
CA ILE A 93 7.50 -4.76 -13.22
C ILE A 93 7.60 -4.14 -14.60
N GLY A 94 7.50 -2.84 -14.67
CA GLY A 94 7.59 -2.08 -15.92
C GLY A 94 8.27 -0.73 -15.72
N PRO A 95 8.40 0.08 -16.78
CA PRO A 95 9.09 1.37 -16.71
C PRO A 95 8.37 2.42 -15.84
N GLN A 96 7.11 2.17 -15.47
CA GLN A 96 6.33 3.02 -14.56
C GLN A 96 6.51 2.64 -13.09
N GLY A 97 7.05 1.45 -12.81
CA GLY A 97 7.24 0.93 -11.46
C GLY A 97 6.77 -0.52 -11.30
N VAL A 98 6.24 -0.82 -10.14
CA VAL A 98 5.79 -2.17 -9.78
C VAL A 98 4.29 -2.16 -9.51
N CYS A 99 3.61 -3.18 -9.97
CA CYS A 99 2.24 -3.51 -9.55
C CYS A 99 2.24 -4.92 -9.01
N GLU A 100 1.80 -5.11 -7.78
CA GLU A 100 1.74 -6.43 -7.15
C GLU A 100 0.35 -6.73 -6.62
N GLU A 101 0.03 -8.02 -6.53
CA GLU A 101 -1.12 -8.53 -5.79
C GLU A 101 -0.61 -9.39 -4.63
N ALA A 102 -1.20 -9.20 -3.46
CA ALA A 102 -0.91 -10.03 -2.30
C ALA A 102 -2.19 -10.46 -1.58
N ARG A 103 -2.15 -11.68 -1.03
CA ARG A 103 -3.08 -12.09 0.00
C ARG A 103 -2.50 -11.67 1.35
N VAL A 104 -3.29 -10.91 2.10
CA VAL A 104 -2.89 -10.38 3.40
C VAL A 104 -3.65 -11.10 4.49
N THR A 105 -2.98 -11.41 5.58
CA THR A 105 -3.58 -11.96 6.79
C THR A 105 -3.12 -11.16 8.01
N GLY A 106 -3.94 -11.10 9.04
CA GLY A 106 -3.58 -10.45 10.30
C GLY A 106 -4.72 -10.42 11.30
N THR A 107 -4.39 -10.27 12.57
CA THR A 107 -5.35 -10.13 13.66
C THR A 107 -5.60 -8.66 13.96
N HIS A 108 -6.84 -8.21 13.84
CA HIS A 108 -7.24 -6.81 14.05
C HIS A 108 -7.26 -6.45 15.54
N LYS A 109 -6.14 -5.90 16.04
CA LYS A 109 -5.89 -5.65 17.47
C LYS A 109 -6.10 -4.20 17.90
N ALA A 110 -5.96 -3.25 16.99
CA ALA A 110 -6.16 -1.83 17.28
C ALA A 110 -6.94 -1.16 16.15
N ARG A 111 -7.38 0.08 16.39
CA ARG A 111 -8.12 0.84 15.39
C ARG A 111 -7.32 0.98 14.09
N TRP A 112 -7.98 0.70 12.97
CA TRP A 112 -7.46 0.92 11.64
C TRP A 112 -8.43 1.81 10.86
N LEU A 113 -8.00 3.02 10.50
CA LEU A 113 -8.85 4.05 9.90
C LEU A 113 -10.07 4.32 10.80
N ASP A 114 -11.27 4.08 10.27
CA ASP A 114 -12.54 4.25 11.00
C ASP A 114 -13.05 2.95 11.65
N ALA A 115 -12.32 1.83 11.48
CA ALA A 115 -12.71 0.53 12.01
C ALA A 115 -12.16 0.27 13.41
N GLU A 116 -13.04 -0.02 14.37
CA GLU A 116 -12.65 -0.44 15.71
C GLU A 116 -12.14 -1.90 15.72
N PRO A 117 -11.22 -2.26 16.63
CA PRO A 117 -10.62 -3.58 16.65
C PRO A 117 -11.66 -4.69 16.89
N THR A 118 -11.64 -5.72 16.05
CA THR A 118 -12.51 -6.87 16.16
C THR A 118 -11.91 -8.03 16.97
N ASN A 119 -10.58 -8.02 17.15
CA ASN A 119 -9.79 -9.12 17.71
C ASN A 119 -9.86 -10.43 16.89
N GLU A 120 -10.31 -10.34 15.64
CA GLU A 120 -10.42 -11.49 14.76
C GLU A 120 -9.22 -11.59 13.83
N PHE A 121 -8.89 -12.82 13.44
CA PHE A 121 -7.97 -13.11 12.37
C PHE A 121 -8.69 -12.91 11.04
N LEU A 122 -8.21 -11.97 10.24
CA LEU A 122 -8.81 -11.57 8.98
C LEU A 122 -7.90 -11.96 7.81
N THR A 123 -8.52 -12.14 6.65
CA THR A 123 -7.82 -12.30 5.39
C THR A 123 -8.45 -11.39 4.34
N TRP A 124 -7.62 -10.77 3.51
CA TRP A 124 -8.05 -9.90 2.42
C TRP A 124 -7.03 -9.90 1.29
N ARG A 125 -7.35 -9.22 0.20
CA ARG A 125 -6.44 -9.01 -0.91
C ARG A 125 -6.11 -7.54 -1.06
N VAL A 126 -4.89 -7.28 -1.53
CA VAL A 126 -4.45 -5.95 -1.93
C VAL A 126 -3.83 -6.01 -3.32
N VAL A 127 -4.02 -4.92 -4.05
CA VAL A 127 -3.21 -4.60 -5.22
C VAL A 127 -2.48 -3.31 -4.90
N ILE A 128 -1.17 -3.33 -5.00
CA ILE A 128 -0.32 -2.19 -4.65
C ILE A 128 0.45 -1.76 -5.89
N PHE A 129 0.34 -0.49 -6.22
CA PHE A 129 1.15 0.14 -7.26
C PHE A 129 2.22 1.00 -6.62
N PHE A 130 3.50 0.75 -6.99
CA PHE A 130 4.68 1.50 -6.56
C PHE A 130 5.16 2.36 -7.73
N PRO A 131 4.76 3.63 -7.82
CA PRO A 131 5.20 4.50 -8.91
C PRO A 131 6.71 4.77 -8.83
N TRP A 132 7.40 4.63 -9.96
CA TRP A 132 8.83 4.82 -10.06
C TRP A 132 9.21 6.26 -10.41
N ASP A 133 10.17 6.82 -9.66
CA ASP A 133 10.86 8.05 -10.02
C ASP A 133 12.18 7.71 -10.72
N ARG A 134 12.22 7.96 -12.02
CA ARG A 134 13.38 7.62 -12.88
C ARG A 134 14.62 8.42 -12.52
N GLU A 135 14.47 9.69 -12.15
CA GLU A 135 15.58 10.59 -11.85
C GLU A 135 16.19 10.28 -10.49
N ARG A 136 15.36 10.13 -9.47
CA ARG A 136 15.78 9.81 -8.10
C ARG A 136 16.06 8.34 -7.87
N ARG A 137 15.58 7.45 -8.78
CA ARG A 137 15.69 5.99 -8.69
C ARG A 137 15.11 5.44 -7.38
N LEU A 138 13.97 5.98 -6.98
CA LEU A 138 13.23 5.63 -5.77
C LEU A 138 11.75 5.48 -6.10
N PHE A 139 10.97 4.85 -5.21
CA PHE A 139 9.52 4.82 -5.33
C PHE A 139 8.89 6.12 -4.83
N LYS A 140 7.85 6.56 -5.51
CA LYS A 140 7.07 7.75 -5.15
C LYS A 140 5.98 7.45 -4.10
N GLY A 141 6.04 6.30 -3.45
CA GLY A 141 5.08 5.82 -2.47
C GLY A 141 4.29 4.62 -2.95
N GLU A 142 3.10 4.44 -2.41
CA GLU A 142 2.21 3.33 -2.72
C GLU A 142 0.78 3.79 -2.97
N LYS A 143 0.17 3.24 -4.01
CA LYS A 143 -1.27 3.33 -4.23
C LYS A 143 -1.89 1.97 -3.99
N VAL A 144 -2.65 1.86 -2.91
CA VAL A 144 -3.17 0.59 -2.41
C VAL A 144 -4.65 0.47 -2.73
N TYR A 145 -5.02 -0.64 -3.35
CA TYR A 145 -6.39 -1.06 -3.57
C TYR A 145 -6.66 -2.27 -2.69
N VAL A 146 -7.65 -2.16 -1.81
CA VAL A 146 -8.01 -3.22 -0.85
C VAL A 146 -9.29 -3.90 -1.30
N ASP A 147 -9.40 -5.20 -1.09
CA ASP A 147 -10.65 -5.94 -1.32
C ASP A 147 -11.78 -5.33 -0.48
N ALA A 148 -12.88 -4.98 -1.16
CA ALA A 148 -14.03 -4.31 -0.54
C ALA A 148 -14.67 -5.13 0.60
N ASP A 149 -14.57 -6.44 0.56
CA ASP A 149 -15.13 -7.32 1.60
C ASP A 149 -14.48 -7.10 2.97
N PHE A 150 -13.20 -6.78 3.01
CA PHE A 150 -12.51 -6.46 4.26
C PHE A 150 -13.09 -5.20 4.94
N LEU A 151 -13.27 -4.12 4.18
CA LEU A 151 -13.86 -2.88 4.70
C LEU A 151 -15.32 -3.06 5.08
N ASN A 152 -16.06 -3.83 4.31
CA ASN A 152 -17.47 -4.13 4.60
C ASN A 152 -17.66 -5.00 5.85
N GLN A 153 -16.79 -5.99 6.07
CA GLN A 153 -16.86 -6.84 7.27
C GLN A 153 -16.64 -6.03 8.56
N SER A 154 -15.67 -5.13 8.59
CA SER A 154 -15.42 -4.25 9.73
C SER A 154 -16.55 -3.24 9.94
N THR A 155 -17.14 -2.70 8.86
CA THR A 155 -18.24 -1.74 8.93
C THR A 155 -19.57 -2.41 9.30
N MET A 156 -19.88 -3.59 8.77
CA MET A 156 -21.11 -4.33 9.07
C MET A 156 -21.16 -4.82 10.53
N ARG A 157 -20.03 -5.19 11.12
CA ARG A 157 -19.97 -5.62 12.53
C ARG A 157 -20.13 -4.46 13.50
N ALA A 158 -19.58 -3.29 13.19
CA ALA A 158 -19.85 -2.09 13.98
C ALA A 158 -21.35 -1.72 14.01
N ALA A 159 -22.06 -1.94 12.89
CA ALA A 159 -23.50 -1.69 12.80
C ALA A 159 -24.36 -2.71 13.57
N THR A 160 -23.91 -3.97 13.69
CA THR A 160 -24.64 -5.03 14.43
C THR A 160 -24.38 -5.02 15.93
N SER A 161 -23.37 -4.30 16.40
CA SER A 161 -23.05 -4.15 17.83
C SER A 161 -23.75 -2.98 18.53
N SER A 162 -24.60 -2.19 17.85
CA SER A 162 -25.46 -1.19 18.50
C SER A 162 -26.55 -1.90 19.29
N PRO A 163 -26.64 -1.71 20.62
CA PRO A 163 -27.74 -2.28 21.38
C PRO A 163 -29.05 -1.66 20.93
N ALA A 164 -30.03 -2.51 20.63
CA ALA A 164 -31.41 -2.08 20.44
C ALA A 164 -31.84 -1.31 21.68
N SER A 165 -32.11 -0.01 21.52
CA SER A 165 -32.70 0.82 22.58
C SER A 165 -34.07 0.26 22.90
N SER A 166 -34.20 -0.23 24.11
CA SER A 166 -35.50 -0.63 24.73
C SER A 166 -36.31 0.62 25.05
#